data_a0e57176a88ff3ac6f4f1295fa94d73a
#
_entry.id   a0e57176a88ff3ac6f4f1295fa94d73a
#
_cell.length_a   1.000
_cell.length_b   1.000
_cell.length_c   1.000
_cell.angle_alpha   90.00
_cell.angle_beta   90.00
_cell.angle_gamma   90.00
#
_symmetry.space_group_name_H-M   'P 1'
#
loop_
_entity.id
_entity.type
_entity.pdbx_description
1 polymer ?
#
loop_
_entity_poly.entity_id
_entity_poly.type
_entity_poly.pdbx_seq_one_letter_code
_entity_poly.pdbx_strand_id
1 'polypeptide(L)'
;AVANILSSFHMDEDSLSAAMLHDVIEDCGVPKRIIEEKFNKNVADLVDGVSKLDQLDMASSAEVDAENFQKMILAMSNDIRVIVVKLADRLHNMRTIEFLEIDKQKRKAKETLEIYAPLAHRIGMNHVYRELEDRSFKVLYPTRYRRLRVALKKNRGNQKRLLNKIKRALEKKLVDQGIPAYVEGREKHTYSVYRKMKINKRSFEEIIDVSAFKVIVDNADNCYKTLGVVHNLFKPIEGRFKDYISIPKSNGYQSIHTGVVGLDGQP
;
A
#
# COMPACT_ATOMS: atom_id res chain seq x y z
N ALA A 1 -4.14 -18.80 6.40
CA ALA A 1 -3.22 -17.64 6.26
C ALA A 1 -3.93 -16.49 5.53
N VAL A 2 -4.47 -16.72 4.30
CA VAL A 2 -5.17 -15.69 3.49
C VAL A 2 -6.36 -15.12 4.26
N ALA A 3 -7.21 -15.97 4.83
CA ALA A 3 -8.35 -15.54 5.65
C ALA A 3 -7.95 -14.63 6.83
N ASN A 4 -6.79 -14.87 7.48
CA ASN A 4 -6.29 -13.99 8.54
C ASN A 4 -5.90 -12.59 8.02
N ILE A 5 -5.39 -12.51 6.80
CA ILE A 5 -5.11 -11.22 6.16
C ILE A 5 -6.42 -10.47 5.91
N LEU A 6 -7.44 -11.15 5.36
CA LEU A 6 -8.75 -10.56 5.10
C LEU A 6 -9.48 -10.17 6.39
N SER A 7 -9.39 -10.97 7.44
CA SER A 7 -9.93 -10.63 8.76
C SER A 7 -9.37 -9.31 9.29
N SER A 8 -8.06 -9.03 9.05
CA SER A 8 -7.47 -7.75 9.44
C SER A 8 -7.99 -6.55 8.62
N PHE A 9 -8.70 -6.79 7.53
CA PHE A 9 -9.38 -5.77 6.71
C PHE A 9 -10.89 -5.70 6.99
N HIS A 10 -11.38 -6.42 8.02
CA HIS A 10 -12.79 -6.46 8.40
C HIS A 10 -13.71 -6.89 7.25
N MET A 11 -13.24 -7.86 6.44
CA MET A 11 -14.04 -8.43 5.36
C MET A 11 -15.16 -9.30 5.91
N ASP A 12 -16.23 -9.44 5.12
CA ASP A 12 -17.43 -10.21 5.44
C ASP A 12 -17.17 -11.74 5.48
N GLU A 13 -18.14 -12.48 5.99
CA GLU A 13 -18.05 -13.94 6.16
C GLU A 13 -17.91 -14.68 4.83
N ASP A 14 -18.57 -14.20 3.77
CA ASP A 14 -18.47 -14.78 2.42
C ASP A 14 -17.05 -14.65 1.88
N SER A 15 -16.42 -13.48 2.06
CA SER A 15 -15.01 -13.25 1.68
C SER A 15 -14.04 -14.12 2.46
N LEU A 16 -14.27 -14.32 3.77
CA LEU A 16 -13.42 -15.18 4.60
C LEU A 16 -13.57 -16.65 4.19
N SER A 17 -14.80 -17.10 3.91
CA SER A 17 -15.09 -18.44 3.40
C SER A 17 -14.43 -18.66 2.03
N ALA A 18 -14.58 -17.70 1.10
CA ALA A 18 -13.95 -17.76 -0.20
C ALA A 18 -12.42 -17.81 -0.09
N ALA A 19 -11.82 -17.07 0.86
CA ALA A 19 -10.37 -17.12 1.11
C ALA A 19 -9.89 -18.47 1.64
N MET A 20 -10.71 -19.23 2.31
CA MET A 20 -10.37 -20.59 2.75
C MET A 20 -10.46 -21.60 1.60
N LEU A 21 -11.29 -21.30 0.60
CA LEU A 21 -11.61 -22.19 -0.53
C LEU A 21 -10.97 -21.73 -1.85
N HIS A 22 -10.15 -20.66 -1.85
CA HIS A 22 -9.72 -19.96 -3.06
C HIS A 22 -9.03 -20.84 -4.11
N ASP A 23 -8.29 -21.88 -3.70
CA ASP A 23 -7.59 -22.80 -4.59
C ASP A 23 -8.37 -24.11 -4.85
N VAL A 24 -9.55 -24.29 -4.26
CA VAL A 24 -10.25 -25.60 -4.29
C VAL A 24 -10.76 -25.97 -5.69
N ILE A 25 -11.08 -24.99 -6.52
CA ILE A 25 -11.47 -25.23 -7.93
C ILE A 25 -10.24 -25.62 -8.75
N GLU A 26 -9.12 -24.92 -8.56
CA GLU A 26 -7.90 -25.11 -9.35
C GLU A 26 -7.15 -26.38 -8.91
N ASP A 27 -6.86 -26.52 -7.62
CA ASP A 27 -6.03 -27.60 -7.11
C ASP A 27 -6.77 -28.93 -6.94
N CYS A 28 -8.07 -28.88 -6.62
CA CYS A 28 -8.87 -30.07 -6.34
C CYS A 28 -9.91 -30.40 -7.41
N GLY A 29 -10.08 -29.54 -8.43
CA GLY A 29 -11.05 -29.76 -9.50
C GLY A 29 -12.52 -29.74 -9.03
N VAL A 30 -12.81 -29.14 -7.87
CA VAL A 30 -14.17 -29.09 -7.31
C VAL A 30 -15.02 -28.12 -8.16
N PRO A 31 -16.13 -28.57 -8.76
CA PRO A 31 -16.96 -27.70 -9.57
C PRO A 31 -17.69 -26.66 -8.72
N LYS A 32 -17.86 -25.45 -9.27
CA LYS A 32 -18.54 -24.31 -8.63
C LYS A 32 -19.87 -24.70 -7.98
N ARG A 33 -20.66 -25.56 -8.64
CA ARG A 33 -21.97 -26.02 -8.13
C ARG A 33 -21.88 -26.68 -6.75
N ILE A 34 -20.80 -27.43 -6.47
CA ILE A 34 -20.61 -28.08 -5.17
C ILE A 34 -20.34 -27.04 -4.08
N ILE A 35 -19.63 -25.97 -4.41
CA ILE A 35 -19.38 -24.87 -3.47
C ILE A 35 -20.69 -24.12 -3.20
N GLU A 36 -21.50 -23.87 -4.23
CA GLU A 36 -22.80 -23.21 -4.10
C GLU A 36 -23.75 -24.02 -3.23
N GLU A 37 -23.83 -25.37 -3.42
CA GLU A 37 -24.67 -26.27 -2.64
C GLU A 37 -24.24 -26.36 -1.16
N LYS A 38 -22.93 -26.30 -0.88
CA LYS A 38 -22.39 -26.46 0.50
C LYS A 38 -22.30 -25.17 1.30
N PHE A 39 -22.17 -24.05 0.64
CA PHE A 39 -22.03 -22.73 1.26
C PHE A 39 -23.16 -21.81 0.81
N ASN A 40 -22.93 -21.05 -0.23
CA ASN A 40 -23.93 -20.21 -0.89
C ASN A 40 -23.39 -19.72 -2.25
N LYS A 41 -24.26 -19.06 -3.01
CA LYS A 41 -23.94 -18.52 -4.33
C LYS A 41 -22.82 -17.47 -4.27
N ASN A 42 -22.81 -16.57 -3.27
CA ASN A 42 -21.80 -15.51 -3.16
C ASN A 42 -20.40 -16.10 -2.98
N VAL A 43 -20.24 -17.08 -2.09
CA VAL A 43 -18.96 -17.78 -1.88
C VAL A 43 -18.52 -18.48 -3.15
N ALA A 44 -19.43 -19.18 -3.85
CA ALA A 44 -19.12 -19.87 -5.10
C ALA A 44 -18.71 -18.90 -6.20
N ASP A 45 -19.39 -17.75 -6.33
CA ASP A 45 -19.05 -16.71 -7.30
C ASP A 45 -17.69 -16.07 -7.00
N LEU A 46 -17.36 -15.81 -5.73
CA LEU A 46 -16.05 -15.30 -5.32
C LEU A 46 -14.91 -16.27 -5.63
N VAL A 47 -15.06 -17.55 -5.26
CA VAL A 47 -14.03 -18.59 -5.50
C VAL A 47 -13.82 -18.79 -7.00
N ASP A 48 -14.89 -18.87 -7.80
CA ASP A 48 -14.84 -18.97 -9.26
C ASP A 48 -14.15 -17.75 -9.88
N GLY A 49 -14.45 -16.55 -9.38
CA GLY A 49 -13.82 -15.31 -9.80
C GLY A 49 -12.30 -15.29 -9.53
N VAL A 50 -11.88 -15.74 -8.36
CA VAL A 50 -10.46 -15.84 -7.99
C VAL A 50 -9.75 -16.85 -8.87
N SER A 51 -10.32 -18.07 -9.07
CA SER A 51 -9.75 -19.11 -9.91
C SER A 51 -9.59 -18.65 -11.38
N LYS A 52 -10.57 -17.92 -11.93
CA LYS A 52 -10.47 -17.34 -13.28
C LYS A 52 -9.34 -16.33 -13.42
N LEU A 53 -9.04 -15.59 -12.36
CA LEU A 53 -7.89 -14.67 -12.36
C LEU A 53 -6.54 -15.41 -12.36
N ASP A 54 -6.47 -16.59 -11.77
CA ASP A 54 -5.25 -17.41 -11.76
C ASP A 54 -4.93 -18.01 -13.12
N GLN A 55 -5.96 -18.34 -13.90
CA GLN A 55 -5.84 -18.87 -15.28
C GLN A 55 -5.40 -17.82 -16.29
N LEU A 56 -5.35 -16.53 -15.93
CA LEU A 56 -4.81 -15.48 -16.77
C LEU A 56 -3.29 -15.65 -16.82
N ASP A 57 -2.80 -16.27 -17.90
CA ASP A 57 -1.38 -16.49 -18.12
C ASP A 57 -0.68 -15.13 -18.35
N MET A 58 0.01 -14.65 -17.35
CA MET A 58 0.73 -13.36 -17.34
C MET A 58 2.05 -13.51 -18.12
N ALA A 59 1.98 -14.10 -19.34
CA ALA A 59 3.13 -14.27 -20.20
C ALA A 59 3.52 -12.95 -20.87
N SER A 60 4.70 -12.62 -20.73
CA SER A 60 5.68 -11.60 -21.05
C SER A 60 5.56 -10.76 -22.34
N SER A 61 4.39 -10.42 -22.86
CA SER A 61 4.28 -9.40 -23.90
C SER A 61 3.40 -8.23 -23.43
N ALA A 62 3.72 -7.00 -23.83
CA ALA A 62 2.96 -5.80 -23.44
C ALA A 62 1.48 -5.86 -23.89
N GLU A 63 1.17 -6.59 -24.94
CA GLU A 63 -0.19 -6.80 -25.45
C GLU A 63 -0.97 -7.76 -24.54
N VAL A 64 -0.34 -8.86 -24.11
CA VAL A 64 -0.91 -9.84 -23.16
C VAL A 64 -1.12 -9.20 -21.79
N ASP A 65 -0.21 -8.34 -21.35
CA ASP A 65 -0.35 -7.59 -20.09
C ASP A 65 -1.56 -6.66 -20.14
N ALA A 66 -1.84 -5.99 -21.26
CA ALA A 66 -3.00 -5.12 -21.44
C ALA A 66 -4.31 -5.91 -21.44
N GLU A 67 -4.36 -7.05 -22.14
CA GLU A 67 -5.54 -7.93 -22.19
C GLU A 67 -5.84 -8.55 -20.82
N ASN A 68 -4.82 -9.04 -20.13
CA ASN A 68 -4.95 -9.60 -18.79
C ASN A 68 -5.39 -8.54 -17.77
N PHE A 69 -4.87 -7.31 -17.89
CA PHE A 69 -5.32 -6.19 -17.09
C PHE A 69 -6.79 -5.84 -17.36
N GLN A 70 -7.24 -5.88 -18.62
CA GLN A 70 -8.64 -5.66 -18.98
C GLN A 70 -9.54 -6.75 -18.41
N LYS A 71 -9.17 -8.04 -18.52
CA LYS A 71 -9.90 -9.17 -17.92
C LYS A 71 -9.99 -9.04 -16.41
N MET A 72 -8.91 -8.61 -15.77
CA MET A 72 -8.87 -8.35 -14.34
C MET A 72 -9.81 -7.20 -13.94
N ILE A 73 -9.87 -6.12 -14.71
CA ILE A 73 -10.82 -5.01 -14.51
C ILE A 73 -12.27 -5.50 -14.70
N LEU A 74 -12.53 -6.37 -15.67
CA LEU A 74 -13.87 -6.96 -15.88
C LEU A 74 -14.27 -7.86 -14.71
N ALA A 75 -13.36 -8.67 -14.16
CA ALA A 75 -13.63 -9.45 -12.95
C ALA A 75 -13.95 -8.55 -11.75
N MET A 76 -13.24 -7.41 -11.61
CA MET A 76 -13.52 -6.38 -10.60
C MET A 76 -14.91 -5.75 -10.76
N SER A 77 -15.41 -5.60 -11.99
CA SER A 77 -16.72 -4.95 -12.25
C SER A 77 -17.89 -5.77 -11.70
N ASN A 78 -17.71 -7.08 -11.54
CA ASN A 78 -18.73 -7.97 -10.97
C ASN A 78 -18.72 -7.93 -9.44
N ASP A 79 -17.56 -8.10 -8.82
CA ASP A 79 -17.39 -8.00 -7.36
C ASP A 79 -15.95 -7.65 -6.99
N ILE A 80 -15.76 -6.50 -6.36
CA ILE A 80 -14.44 -6.01 -5.92
C ILE A 80 -13.76 -6.96 -4.92
N ARG A 81 -14.54 -7.77 -4.18
CA ARG A 81 -14.03 -8.71 -3.19
C ARG A 81 -13.13 -9.77 -3.82
N VAL A 82 -13.37 -10.15 -5.07
CA VAL A 82 -12.51 -11.09 -5.82
C VAL A 82 -11.06 -10.61 -5.85
N ILE A 83 -10.85 -9.32 -6.15
CA ILE A 83 -9.50 -8.73 -6.17
C ILE A 83 -8.91 -8.61 -4.77
N VAL A 84 -9.72 -8.29 -3.77
CA VAL A 84 -9.25 -8.19 -2.38
C VAL A 84 -8.76 -9.56 -1.88
N VAL A 85 -9.51 -10.64 -2.18
CA VAL A 85 -9.08 -12.03 -1.88
C VAL A 85 -7.78 -12.35 -2.62
N LYS A 86 -7.70 -12.04 -3.92
CA LYS A 86 -6.50 -12.31 -4.72
C LYS A 86 -5.27 -11.54 -4.27
N LEU A 87 -5.43 -10.27 -3.83
CA LEU A 87 -4.34 -9.49 -3.25
C LEU A 87 -3.88 -10.05 -1.90
N ALA A 88 -4.79 -10.57 -1.09
CA ALA A 88 -4.46 -11.23 0.17
C ALA A 88 -3.69 -12.55 -0.06
N ASP A 89 -4.11 -13.34 -1.06
CA ASP A 89 -3.38 -14.54 -1.50
C ASP A 89 -1.98 -14.15 -2.02
N ARG A 90 -1.87 -13.19 -2.94
CA ARG A 90 -0.59 -12.71 -3.46
C ARG A 90 0.33 -12.20 -2.34
N LEU A 91 -0.22 -11.51 -1.35
CA LEU A 91 0.55 -11.05 -0.20
C LEU A 91 1.07 -12.22 0.63
N HIS A 92 0.24 -13.25 0.86
CA HIS A 92 0.68 -14.48 1.53
C HIS A 92 1.79 -15.17 0.75
N ASN A 93 1.62 -15.35 -0.56
CA ASN A 93 2.62 -15.95 -1.44
C ASN A 93 3.94 -15.17 -1.43
N MET A 94 3.89 -13.84 -1.37
CA MET A 94 5.09 -13.01 -1.23
C MET A 94 5.73 -13.08 0.16
N ARG A 95 4.97 -13.41 1.22
CA ARG A 95 5.48 -13.64 2.58
C ARG A 95 6.25 -14.95 2.68
N THR A 96 5.87 -15.93 1.87
CA THR A 96 6.44 -17.31 1.86
C THR A 96 7.29 -17.57 0.62
N ILE A 97 7.66 -16.55 -0.15
CA ILE A 97 8.33 -16.69 -1.45
C ILE A 97 9.69 -17.39 -1.36
N GLU A 98 10.33 -17.35 -0.21
CA GLU A 98 11.66 -17.93 0.04
C GLU A 98 11.70 -19.48 -0.05
N PHE A 99 10.54 -20.14 0.02
CA PHE A 99 10.43 -21.59 -0.15
C PHE A 99 10.39 -22.04 -1.63
N LEU A 100 10.30 -21.09 -2.57
CA LEU A 100 10.31 -21.39 -4.00
C LEU A 100 11.73 -21.36 -4.56
N GLU A 101 11.92 -22.00 -5.72
CA GLU A 101 13.14 -21.88 -6.53
C GLU A 101 13.40 -20.43 -6.96
N ILE A 102 14.67 -20.05 -7.08
CA ILE A 102 15.10 -18.66 -7.32
C ILE A 102 14.47 -18.05 -8.57
N ASP A 103 14.34 -18.80 -9.65
CA ASP A 103 13.77 -18.29 -10.90
C ASP A 103 12.24 -18.07 -10.76
N LYS A 104 11.55 -18.97 -10.05
CA LYS A 104 10.14 -18.80 -9.70
C LYS A 104 9.93 -17.59 -8.78
N GLN A 105 10.85 -17.39 -7.79
CA GLN A 105 10.81 -16.21 -6.93
C GLN A 105 10.90 -14.92 -7.74
N LYS A 106 11.87 -14.81 -8.66
CA LYS A 106 12.06 -13.61 -9.48
C LYS A 106 10.86 -13.34 -10.39
N ARG A 107 10.31 -14.37 -11.04
CA ARG A 107 9.12 -14.24 -11.89
C ARG A 107 7.92 -13.71 -11.09
N LYS A 108 7.58 -14.38 -9.97
CA LYS A 108 6.48 -13.96 -9.09
C LYS A 108 6.70 -12.55 -8.49
N ALA A 109 7.94 -12.21 -8.13
CA ALA A 109 8.26 -10.88 -7.62
C ALA A 109 8.15 -9.79 -8.66
N LYS A 110 8.54 -10.05 -9.92
CA LYS A 110 8.39 -9.13 -11.05
C LYS A 110 6.92 -8.88 -11.34
N GLU A 111 6.15 -9.93 -11.53
CA GLU A 111 4.70 -9.88 -11.74
C GLU A 111 3.99 -9.10 -10.61
N THR A 112 4.36 -9.39 -9.36
CA THR A 112 3.81 -8.68 -8.19
C THR A 112 4.10 -7.18 -8.24
N LEU A 113 5.32 -6.79 -8.63
CA LEU A 113 5.73 -5.38 -8.68
C LEU A 113 5.07 -4.62 -9.84
N GLU A 114 4.87 -5.30 -10.99
CA GLU A 114 4.35 -4.68 -12.22
C GLU A 114 2.82 -4.63 -12.25
N ILE A 115 2.12 -5.60 -11.62
CA ILE A 115 0.67 -5.76 -11.71
C ILE A 115 -0.03 -5.60 -10.36
N TYR A 116 0.27 -6.48 -9.41
CA TYR A 116 -0.51 -6.54 -8.15
C TYR A 116 -0.26 -5.35 -7.21
N ALA A 117 0.97 -4.85 -7.14
CA ALA A 117 1.26 -3.67 -6.32
C ALA A 117 0.57 -2.40 -6.86
N PRO A 118 0.64 -2.04 -8.16
CA PRO A 118 -0.15 -0.96 -8.72
C PRO A 118 -1.66 -1.12 -8.53
N LEU A 119 -2.18 -2.35 -8.64
CA LEU A 119 -3.59 -2.65 -8.41
C LEU A 119 -3.99 -2.36 -6.97
N ALA A 120 -3.25 -2.89 -5.98
CA ALA A 120 -3.47 -2.61 -4.57
C ALA A 120 -3.45 -1.10 -4.26
N HIS A 121 -2.56 -0.36 -4.92
CA HIS A 121 -2.50 1.10 -4.79
C HIS A 121 -3.77 1.78 -5.34
N ARG A 122 -4.29 1.35 -6.50
CA ARG A 122 -5.48 1.93 -7.13
C ARG A 122 -6.75 1.74 -6.30
N ILE A 123 -6.93 0.56 -5.70
CA ILE A 123 -8.08 0.28 -4.82
C ILE A 123 -7.88 0.78 -3.38
N GLY A 124 -6.78 1.51 -3.11
CA GLY A 124 -6.55 2.14 -1.82
C GLY A 124 -5.96 1.24 -0.74
N MET A 125 -5.62 -0.02 -1.02
CA MET A 125 -5.00 -0.96 -0.08
C MET A 125 -3.52 -0.64 0.15
N ASN A 126 -3.24 0.56 0.69
CA ASN A 126 -1.88 1.11 0.81
C ASN A 126 -0.93 0.24 1.62
N HIS A 127 -1.42 -0.47 2.64
CA HIS A 127 -0.58 -1.38 3.44
C HIS A 127 -0.10 -2.55 2.59
N VAL A 128 -1.02 -3.21 1.88
CA VAL A 128 -0.73 -4.33 0.96
C VAL A 128 0.22 -3.88 -0.14
N TYR A 129 -0.09 -2.77 -0.80
CA TYR A 129 0.75 -2.16 -1.84
C TYR A 129 2.21 -2.02 -1.40
N ARG A 130 2.44 -1.41 -0.24
CA ARG A 130 3.80 -1.17 0.26
C ARG A 130 4.53 -2.46 0.63
N GLU A 131 3.83 -3.42 1.25
CA GLU A 131 4.43 -4.70 1.61
C GLU A 131 4.78 -5.51 0.35
N LEU A 132 3.90 -5.52 -0.67
CA LEU A 132 4.16 -6.15 -1.95
C LEU A 132 5.38 -5.53 -2.65
N GLU A 133 5.49 -4.19 -2.72
CA GLU A 133 6.65 -3.49 -3.27
C GLU A 133 7.96 -3.86 -2.55
N ASP A 134 7.99 -3.79 -1.22
CA ASP A 134 9.20 -4.04 -0.44
C ASP A 134 9.66 -5.51 -0.53
N ARG A 135 8.72 -6.47 -0.53
CA ARG A 135 9.04 -7.90 -0.70
C ARG A 135 9.54 -8.21 -2.10
N SER A 136 8.91 -7.68 -3.13
CA SER A 136 9.36 -7.83 -4.52
C SER A 136 10.75 -7.20 -4.72
N PHE A 137 10.99 -6.04 -4.15
CA PHE A 137 12.28 -5.37 -4.21
C PHE A 137 13.39 -6.19 -3.53
N LYS A 138 13.11 -6.82 -2.39
CA LYS A 138 14.05 -7.72 -1.69
C LYS A 138 14.48 -8.88 -2.58
N VAL A 139 13.54 -9.46 -3.34
CA VAL A 139 13.80 -10.60 -4.22
C VAL A 139 14.55 -10.17 -5.49
N LEU A 140 14.07 -9.12 -6.18
CA LEU A 140 14.62 -8.69 -7.47
C LEU A 140 15.98 -8.00 -7.34
N TYR A 141 16.21 -7.27 -6.25
CA TYR A 141 17.42 -6.46 -6.05
C TYR A 141 18.01 -6.64 -4.64
N PRO A 142 18.42 -7.86 -4.24
CA PRO A 142 18.77 -8.20 -2.84
C PRO A 142 19.93 -7.36 -2.30
N THR A 143 20.94 -7.07 -3.12
CA THR A 143 22.10 -6.25 -2.71
C THR A 143 21.69 -4.79 -2.46
N ARG A 144 20.88 -4.22 -3.36
CA ARG A 144 20.38 -2.84 -3.22
C ARG A 144 19.46 -2.71 -2.02
N TYR A 145 18.54 -3.67 -1.86
CA TYR A 145 17.65 -3.75 -0.70
C TYR A 145 18.43 -3.77 0.62
N ARG A 146 19.44 -4.65 0.72
CA ARG A 146 20.28 -4.80 1.92
C ARG A 146 21.03 -3.48 2.26
N ARG A 147 21.67 -2.86 1.26
CA ARG A 147 22.39 -1.59 1.43
C ARG A 147 21.45 -0.48 1.91
N LEU A 148 20.30 -0.29 1.25
CA LEU A 148 19.31 0.72 1.63
C LEU A 148 18.72 0.46 3.02
N ARG A 149 18.42 -0.79 3.36
CA ARG A 149 17.88 -1.15 4.67
C ARG A 149 18.88 -0.86 5.81
N VAL A 150 20.17 -1.16 5.59
CA VAL A 150 21.23 -0.82 6.57
C VAL A 150 21.36 0.70 6.73
N ALA A 151 21.39 1.44 5.63
CA ALA A 151 21.47 2.89 5.66
C ALA A 151 20.24 3.53 6.34
N LEU A 152 19.02 3.07 6.04
CA LEU A 152 17.79 3.48 6.72
C LEU A 152 17.82 3.17 8.21
N LYS A 153 18.33 1.98 8.59
CA LYS A 153 18.43 1.58 10.00
C LYS A 153 19.43 2.44 10.78
N LYS A 154 20.57 2.78 10.18
CA LYS A 154 21.60 3.65 10.80
C LYS A 154 21.02 5.03 11.15
N ASN A 155 20.19 5.59 10.27
CA ASN A 155 19.57 6.90 10.48
C ASN A 155 18.32 6.86 11.38
N ARG A 156 17.75 5.66 11.65
CA ARG A 156 16.48 5.49 12.40
C ARG A 156 16.53 6.06 13.82
N GLY A 157 17.65 5.96 14.51
CA GLY A 157 17.77 6.37 15.92
C GLY A 157 17.56 7.87 16.14
N ASN A 158 18.26 8.68 15.37
CA ASN A 158 18.15 10.14 15.42
C ASN A 158 16.81 10.62 14.84
N GLN A 159 16.37 10.05 13.72
CA GLN A 159 15.09 10.37 13.11
C GLN A 159 13.91 10.03 14.05
N LYS A 160 13.93 8.90 14.73
CA LYS A 160 12.84 8.53 15.67
C LYS A 160 12.69 9.52 16.82
N ARG A 161 13.82 10.01 17.37
CA ARG A 161 13.79 11.04 18.43
C ARG A 161 13.22 12.36 17.91
N LEU A 162 13.65 12.78 16.72
CA LEU A 162 13.16 14.00 16.08
C LEU A 162 11.66 13.88 15.73
N LEU A 163 11.25 12.77 15.09
CA LEU A 163 9.86 12.50 14.78
C LEU A 163 8.96 12.54 16.03
N ASN A 164 9.43 11.95 17.13
CA ASN A 164 8.68 12.00 18.40
C ASN A 164 8.59 13.41 19.00
N LYS A 165 9.65 14.25 18.86
CA LYS A 165 9.60 15.65 19.27
C LYS A 165 8.58 16.44 18.46
N ILE A 166 8.63 16.31 17.13
CA ILE A 166 7.70 16.98 16.21
C ILE A 166 6.26 16.52 16.46
N LYS A 167 6.05 15.20 16.61
CA LYS A 167 4.73 14.62 16.92
C LYS A 167 4.15 15.23 18.19
N ARG A 168 4.91 15.24 19.29
CA ARG A 168 4.47 15.80 20.58
C ARG A 168 4.17 17.29 20.48
N ALA A 169 4.98 18.05 19.74
CA ALA A 169 4.75 19.48 19.54
C ALA A 169 3.43 19.75 18.78
N LEU A 170 3.18 18.96 17.72
CA LEU A 170 1.93 19.01 16.95
C LEU A 170 0.73 18.62 17.81
N GLU A 171 0.78 17.45 18.49
CA GLU A 171 -0.30 16.96 19.35
C GLU A 171 -0.66 17.98 20.44
N LYS A 172 0.34 18.51 21.14
CA LYS A 172 0.12 19.53 22.16
C LYS A 172 -0.58 20.76 21.60
N LYS A 173 -0.09 21.30 20.48
CA LYS A 173 -0.65 22.52 19.91
C LYS A 173 -2.05 22.33 19.32
N LEU A 174 -2.35 21.16 18.79
CA LEU A 174 -3.70 20.80 18.30
C LEU A 174 -4.70 20.71 19.47
N VAL A 175 -4.29 20.09 20.59
CA VAL A 175 -5.09 20.04 21.82
C VAL A 175 -5.33 21.44 22.37
N ASP A 176 -4.30 22.31 22.44
CA ASP A 176 -4.41 23.70 22.90
C ASP A 176 -5.42 24.54 22.06
N GLN A 177 -5.61 24.16 20.78
CA GLN A 177 -6.56 24.79 19.86
C GLN A 177 -7.92 24.08 19.80
N GLY A 178 -8.15 23.06 20.62
CA GLY A 178 -9.39 22.30 20.65
C GLY A 178 -9.67 21.50 19.37
N ILE A 179 -8.62 21.10 18.62
CA ILE A 179 -8.76 20.35 17.37
C ILE A 179 -8.55 18.84 17.68
N PRO A 180 -9.62 18.02 17.59
CA PRO A 180 -9.47 16.57 17.70
C PRO A 180 -8.65 16.04 16.52
N ALA A 181 -7.47 15.50 16.81
CA ALA A 181 -6.57 15.03 15.75
C ALA A 181 -5.73 13.84 16.18
N TYR A 182 -5.44 12.96 15.22
CA TYR A 182 -4.47 11.87 15.37
C TYR A 182 -3.24 12.15 14.52
N VAL A 183 -2.07 12.22 15.15
CA VAL A 183 -0.80 12.50 14.48
C VAL A 183 0.00 11.22 14.31
N GLU A 184 0.30 10.87 13.05
CA GLU A 184 1.08 9.70 12.69
C GLU A 184 2.35 10.12 11.93
N GLY A 185 3.51 9.64 12.41
CA GLY A 185 4.77 9.77 11.67
C GLY A 185 4.87 8.67 10.61
N ARG A 186 5.06 9.06 9.36
CA ARG A 186 5.15 8.12 8.24
C ARG A 186 6.56 7.54 8.12
N GLU A 187 6.70 6.24 8.30
CA GLU A 187 7.95 5.54 7.98
C GLU A 187 8.18 5.48 6.44
N LYS A 188 9.42 5.65 6.04
CA LYS A 188 9.83 5.53 4.63
C LYS A 188 10.03 4.06 4.28
N HIS A 189 9.31 3.57 3.26
CA HIS A 189 9.48 2.23 2.73
C HIS A 189 10.73 2.16 1.85
N THR A 190 11.45 1.03 1.93
CA THR A 190 12.74 0.84 1.26
C THR A 190 12.62 1.00 -0.25
N TYR A 191 11.60 0.42 -0.86
CA TYR A 191 11.36 0.54 -2.30
C TYR A 191 10.98 1.96 -2.72
N SER A 192 10.17 2.67 -1.92
CA SER A 192 9.82 4.07 -2.21
C SER A 192 11.05 4.99 -2.23
N VAL A 193 12.02 4.74 -1.35
CA VAL A 193 13.31 5.46 -1.36
C VAL A 193 14.09 5.12 -2.63
N TYR A 194 14.25 3.83 -2.95
CA TYR A 194 14.92 3.37 -4.16
C TYR A 194 14.32 3.97 -5.44
N ARG A 195 12.98 3.94 -5.56
CA ARG A 195 12.27 4.50 -6.71
C ARG A 195 12.52 6.01 -6.86
N LYS A 196 12.50 6.77 -5.77
CA LYS A 196 12.81 8.21 -5.79
C LYS A 196 14.26 8.48 -6.19
N MET A 197 15.21 7.68 -5.70
CA MET A 197 16.62 7.79 -6.12
C MET A 197 16.74 7.56 -7.63
N LYS A 198 16.08 6.53 -8.16
CA LYS A 198 16.15 6.18 -9.59
C LYS A 198 15.48 7.22 -10.49
N ILE A 199 14.29 7.69 -10.13
CA ILE A 199 13.48 8.62 -10.96
C ILE A 199 14.08 10.04 -10.89
N ASN A 200 14.40 10.52 -9.69
CA ASN A 200 14.81 11.90 -9.49
C ASN A 200 16.35 12.09 -9.59
N LYS A 201 17.09 10.99 -9.83
CA LYS A 201 18.58 10.99 -9.84
C LYS A 201 19.18 11.65 -8.60
N ARG A 202 18.55 11.53 -7.44
CA ARG A 202 18.97 12.13 -6.17
C ARG A 202 19.77 11.14 -5.32
N SER A 203 20.67 11.66 -4.49
CA SER A 203 21.41 10.85 -3.53
C SER A 203 20.50 10.30 -2.42
N PHE A 204 20.99 9.31 -1.70
CA PHE A 204 20.28 8.73 -0.57
C PHE A 204 20.07 9.75 0.57
N GLU A 205 21.09 10.57 0.83
CA GLU A 205 21.09 11.63 1.84
C GLU A 205 19.97 12.64 1.57
N GLU A 206 19.87 13.15 0.34
CA GLU A 206 18.82 14.12 -0.05
C GLU A 206 17.38 13.57 0.07
N ILE A 207 17.19 12.26 0.01
CA ILE A 207 15.88 11.64 0.10
C ILE A 207 15.52 11.26 1.54
N ILE A 208 16.51 10.97 2.36
CA ILE A 208 16.32 10.55 3.76
C ILE A 208 15.95 11.72 4.66
N ASP A 209 16.43 12.90 4.37
CA ASP A 209 16.25 14.08 5.23
C ASP A 209 14.80 14.58 5.28
N VAL A 210 13.93 14.10 4.39
CA VAL A 210 12.50 14.48 4.40
C VAL A 210 11.70 13.55 5.32
N SER A 211 11.33 14.04 6.50
CA SER A 211 10.34 13.41 7.36
C SER A 211 8.91 13.71 6.88
N ALA A 212 7.98 12.79 7.09
CA ALA A 212 6.59 13.00 6.72
C ALA A 212 5.66 12.66 7.90
N PHE A 213 4.67 13.50 8.12
CA PHE A 213 3.59 13.31 9.10
C PHE A 213 2.25 13.28 8.40
N LYS A 214 1.32 12.56 8.97
CA LYS A 214 -0.09 12.57 8.61
C LYS A 214 -0.86 13.00 9.85
N VAL A 215 -1.65 14.05 9.72
CA VAL A 215 -2.58 14.49 10.73
C VAL A 215 -3.99 14.15 10.24
N ILE A 216 -4.71 13.35 10.99
CA ILE A 216 -6.07 12.92 10.67
C ILE A 216 -7.00 13.71 11.58
N VAL A 217 -7.98 14.37 10.98
CA VAL A 217 -9.01 15.17 11.64
C VAL A 217 -10.39 14.74 11.16
N ASP A 218 -11.42 15.14 11.85
CA ASP A 218 -12.82 14.73 11.65
C ASP A 218 -13.53 15.40 10.46
N ASN A 219 -13.10 16.62 10.07
CA ASN A 219 -13.74 17.36 8.99
C ASN A 219 -12.77 18.29 8.23
N ALA A 220 -13.24 18.84 7.11
CA ALA A 220 -12.45 19.72 6.24
C ALA A 220 -12.03 21.03 6.92
N ASP A 221 -12.92 21.64 7.73
CA ASP A 221 -12.61 22.89 8.44
C ASP A 221 -11.43 22.69 9.41
N ASN A 222 -11.41 21.57 10.11
CA ASN A 222 -10.30 21.20 10.99
C ASN A 222 -9.01 20.89 10.20
N CYS A 223 -9.07 20.47 8.93
CA CYS A 223 -7.88 20.40 8.08
C CYS A 223 -7.24 21.79 7.87
N TYR A 224 -8.04 22.81 7.56
CA TYR A 224 -7.54 24.17 7.37
C TYR A 224 -7.05 24.81 8.68
N LYS A 225 -7.74 24.58 9.80
CA LYS A 225 -7.25 25.00 11.12
C LYS A 225 -5.92 24.32 11.47
N THR A 226 -5.81 23.03 11.20
CA THR A 226 -4.56 22.26 11.39
C THR A 226 -3.43 22.80 10.53
N LEU A 227 -3.68 23.21 9.28
CA LEU A 227 -2.68 23.86 8.45
C LEU A 227 -2.12 25.13 9.13
N GLY A 228 -3.01 25.98 9.66
CA GLY A 228 -2.61 27.17 10.41
C GLY A 228 -1.76 26.83 11.63
N VAL A 229 -2.12 25.80 12.38
CA VAL A 229 -1.30 25.31 13.53
C VAL A 229 0.08 24.85 13.06
N VAL A 230 0.16 24.09 11.98
CA VAL A 230 1.42 23.59 11.42
C VAL A 230 2.32 24.73 10.96
N HIS A 231 1.77 25.71 10.22
CA HIS A 231 2.54 26.86 9.72
C HIS A 231 2.96 27.85 10.83
N ASN A 232 2.25 27.89 11.96
CA ASN A 232 2.65 28.64 13.13
C ASN A 232 3.81 27.95 13.91
N LEU A 233 3.89 26.62 13.86
CA LEU A 233 4.96 25.87 14.51
C LEU A 233 6.22 25.73 13.63
N PHE A 234 6.03 25.66 12.31
CA PHE A 234 7.07 25.35 11.34
C PHE A 234 6.98 26.29 10.13
N LYS A 235 8.11 26.79 9.68
CA LYS A 235 8.16 27.67 8.51
C LYS A 235 7.81 26.91 7.24
N PRO A 236 6.76 27.32 6.46
CA PRO A 236 6.41 26.68 5.22
C PRO A 236 7.50 26.85 4.14
N ILE A 237 7.62 25.86 3.26
CA ILE A 237 8.52 25.86 2.11
C ILE A 237 7.71 26.27 0.87
N GLU A 238 8.16 27.31 0.19
CA GLU A 238 7.53 27.81 -1.03
C GLU A 238 7.43 26.72 -2.11
N GLY A 239 6.31 26.71 -2.85
CA GLY A 239 6.04 25.75 -3.91
C GLY A 239 5.71 24.33 -3.46
N ARG A 240 5.66 24.07 -2.14
CA ARG A 240 5.33 22.73 -1.60
C ARG A 240 3.95 22.65 -0.94
N PHE A 241 3.04 23.51 -1.33
CA PHE A 241 1.65 23.50 -0.88
C PHE A 241 0.74 22.92 -1.97
N LYS A 242 -0.19 22.05 -1.58
CA LYS A 242 -1.24 21.50 -2.46
C LYS A 242 -2.51 21.31 -1.66
N ASP A 243 -3.58 21.89 -2.14
CA ASP A 243 -4.91 21.76 -1.58
C ASP A 243 -5.75 20.80 -2.44
N TYR A 244 -5.92 19.58 -1.95
CA TYR A 244 -6.78 18.58 -2.57
C TYR A 244 -8.14 18.47 -1.88
N ILE A 245 -8.50 19.42 -0.98
CA ILE A 245 -9.87 19.58 -0.48
C ILE A 245 -10.65 20.45 -1.45
N SER A 246 -10.11 21.63 -1.79
CA SER A 246 -10.71 22.54 -2.76
C SER A 246 -10.68 21.99 -4.19
N ILE A 247 -9.61 21.27 -4.57
CA ILE A 247 -9.45 20.66 -5.89
C ILE A 247 -9.13 19.17 -5.71
N PRO A 248 -10.14 18.31 -5.47
CA PRO A 248 -9.95 16.87 -5.27
C PRO A 248 -9.31 16.21 -6.48
N LYS A 249 -8.58 15.13 -6.24
CA LYS A 249 -8.06 14.30 -7.33
C LYS A 249 -9.21 13.54 -8.00
N SER A 250 -8.98 13.07 -9.23
CA SER A 250 -9.97 12.31 -10.02
C SER A 250 -10.49 11.05 -9.33
N ASN A 251 -9.74 10.51 -8.37
CA ASN A 251 -10.14 9.35 -7.55
C ASN A 251 -10.84 9.74 -6.23
N GLY A 252 -11.27 10.99 -6.07
CA GLY A 252 -11.95 11.49 -4.87
C GLY A 252 -11.04 11.72 -3.65
N TYR A 253 -9.71 11.58 -3.80
CA TYR A 253 -8.78 11.85 -2.69
C TYR A 253 -8.80 13.31 -2.29
N GLN A 254 -9.05 13.58 -1.00
CA GLN A 254 -9.04 14.90 -0.38
C GLN A 254 -8.00 14.97 0.74
N SER A 255 -7.16 15.97 0.74
CA SER A 255 -6.17 16.26 1.79
C SER A 255 -5.48 17.59 1.51
N ILE A 256 -4.89 18.19 2.53
CA ILE A 256 -3.95 19.31 2.38
C ILE A 256 -2.53 18.76 2.52
N HIS A 257 -1.67 19.09 1.58
CA HIS A 257 -0.25 18.77 1.64
C HIS A 257 0.56 20.05 1.77
N THR A 258 1.44 20.13 2.75
CA THR A 258 2.39 21.21 2.90
C THR A 258 3.78 20.67 3.21
N GLY A 259 4.80 21.36 2.73
CA GLY A 259 6.18 21.13 3.12
C GLY A 259 6.60 22.23 4.11
N VAL A 260 7.27 21.83 5.19
CA VAL A 260 7.72 22.77 6.23
C VAL A 260 9.16 22.46 6.64
N VAL A 261 9.86 23.44 7.18
CA VAL A 261 11.18 23.30 7.78
C VAL A 261 11.02 22.80 9.21
N GLY A 262 11.57 21.63 9.54
CA GLY A 262 11.49 21.00 10.86
C GLY A 262 12.34 21.70 11.92
N LEU A 263 12.31 21.15 13.15
CA LEU A 263 13.02 21.70 14.33
C LEU A 263 14.55 21.72 14.17
N ASP A 264 15.10 20.93 13.28
CA ASP A 264 16.54 20.80 12.98
C ASP A 264 16.96 21.52 11.68
N GLY A 265 16.08 22.35 11.11
CA GLY A 265 16.30 23.03 9.85
C GLY A 265 16.14 22.15 8.60
N GLN A 266 15.76 20.86 8.76
CA GLN A 266 15.52 19.94 7.65
C GLN A 266 14.07 20.05 7.15
N PRO A 267 13.81 19.81 5.84
CA PRO A 267 12.45 19.82 5.28
C PRO A 267 11.60 18.61 5.69
#